data_cc2ab239d16f7d6ccb6865b86e6ab9a0
#
_entry.id   cc2ab239d16f7d6ccb6865b86e6ab9a0
#
_cell.length_a   1.000
_cell.length_b   1.000
_cell.length_c   1.000
_cell.angle_alpha   90.00
_cell.angle_beta   90.00
_cell.angle_gamma   90.00
#
_symmetry.space_group_name_H-M   'P 1'
#
loop_
_entity.id
_entity.type
_entity.pdbx_description
1 polymer ?
#
loop_
_entity_poly.entity_id
_entity_poly.type
_entity_poly.pdbx_seq_one_letter_code
_entity_poly.pdbx_strand_id
1 'polypeptide(L)'
;MVYLGTFSKIFAPGVRLGWVHAQPGILHKINIGKQGADLCSSNLTQMMIQAYFRHADWQAYVKRLTAIYKERRDAMLDALAEFMPNEVHWTHPEGGLFVWATLPSYVDATSMLPRAISRNIAYVPGEGFYANGAGKNHMRLNFSFVEPQKIRRGIELLSEVIRERMELRSDLERGSRIGSQHSSRSAVGNPER
;
A
#
# COMPACT_ATOMS: atom_id res chain seq x y z
N MET A 1 -0.01 25.40 -11.43
CA MET A 1 0.26 24.33 -10.46
C MET A 1 -0.78 24.41 -9.35
N VAL A 2 -1.28 23.26 -8.87
CA VAL A 2 -2.13 23.16 -7.68
C VAL A 2 -1.37 22.33 -6.66
N TYR A 3 -1.20 22.84 -5.45
CA TYR A 3 -0.55 22.14 -4.35
C TYR A 3 -1.55 21.86 -3.24
N LEU A 4 -1.66 20.60 -2.83
CA LEU A 4 -2.58 20.14 -1.78
C LEU A 4 -1.77 19.72 -0.55
N GLY A 5 -2.17 20.18 0.63
CA GLY A 5 -1.56 19.80 1.89
C GLY A 5 -2.60 19.34 2.90
N THR A 6 -2.14 18.61 3.91
CA THR A 6 -2.98 18.12 5.01
C THR A 6 -2.28 18.26 6.36
N PHE A 7 -3.06 18.53 7.39
CA PHE A 7 -2.59 18.54 8.77
C PHE A 7 -2.68 17.15 9.43
N SER A 8 -3.29 16.17 8.73
CA SER A 8 -3.51 14.83 9.29
C SER A 8 -2.24 14.09 9.72
N LYS A 9 -1.09 14.39 9.12
CA LYS A 9 0.17 13.66 9.38
C LYS A 9 1.18 14.45 10.21
N ILE A 10 0.98 15.76 10.33
CA ILE A 10 1.87 16.66 11.09
C ILE A 10 1.21 17.25 12.34
N PHE A 11 -0.10 17.04 12.51
CA PHE A 11 -0.85 17.42 13.71
C PHE A 11 -1.69 16.25 14.21
N ALA A 12 -2.88 16.03 13.64
CA ALA A 12 -3.74 14.92 14.03
C ALA A 12 -4.72 14.54 12.90
N PRO A 13 -4.92 13.25 12.60
CA PRO A 13 -5.82 12.82 11.52
C PRO A 13 -7.30 13.12 11.83
N GLY A 14 -7.69 13.20 13.10
CA GLY A 14 -9.06 13.48 13.54
C GLY A 14 -9.55 14.88 13.25
N VAL A 15 -8.65 15.85 13.02
CA VAL A 15 -9.03 17.24 12.73
C VAL A 15 -9.67 17.44 11.37
N ARG A 16 -9.50 16.51 10.45
CA ARG A 16 -10.08 16.51 9.10
C ARG A 16 -9.86 17.82 8.33
N LEU A 17 -8.68 18.45 8.46
CA LEU A 17 -8.34 19.70 7.79
C LEU A 17 -7.16 19.52 6.83
N GLY A 18 -7.30 20.11 5.65
CA GLY A 18 -6.27 20.28 4.64
C GLY A 18 -6.30 21.69 4.08
N TRP A 19 -5.40 21.95 3.15
CA TRP A 19 -5.30 23.25 2.49
C TRP A 19 -4.91 23.08 1.03
N VAL A 20 -5.21 24.08 0.24
CA VAL A 20 -4.84 24.13 -1.19
C VAL A 20 -4.16 25.46 -1.48
N HIS A 21 -3.08 25.40 -2.25
CA HIS A 21 -2.42 26.55 -2.85
C HIS A 21 -2.50 26.42 -4.38
N ALA A 22 -3.12 27.42 -5.02
CA ALA A 22 -3.30 27.45 -6.47
C ALA A 22 -3.44 28.88 -6.97
N GLN A 23 -3.48 29.05 -8.29
CA GLN A 23 -3.77 30.35 -8.91
C GLN A 23 -5.20 30.84 -8.56
N PRO A 24 -5.43 32.17 -8.46
CA PRO A 24 -6.70 32.73 -8.00
C PRO A 24 -7.95 32.21 -8.74
N GLY A 25 -7.89 32.04 -10.06
CA GLY A 25 -9.01 31.51 -10.84
C GLY A 25 -9.37 30.07 -10.48
N ILE A 26 -8.39 29.24 -10.16
CA ILE A 26 -8.60 27.87 -9.69
C ILE A 26 -9.14 27.86 -8.25
N LEU A 27 -8.55 28.67 -7.35
CA LEU A 27 -9.02 28.81 -5.96
C LEU A 27 -10.47 29.25 -5.89
N HIS A 28 -10.87 30.21 -6.75
CA HIS A 28 -12.26 30.66 -6.82
C HIS A 28 -13.23 29.50 -7.15
N LYS A 29 -12.89 28.67 -8.14
CA LYS A 29 -13.71 27.49 -8.50
C LYS A 29 -13.75 26.45 -7.38
N ILE A 30 -12.61 26.18 -6.73
CA ILE A 30 -12.54 25.26 -5.58
C ILE A 30 -13.41 25.80 -4.44
N ASN A 31 -13.38 27.11 -4.14
CA ASN A 31 -14.17 27.70 -3.08
C ASN A 31 -15.68 27.59 -3.34
N ILE A 32 -16.12 27.85 -4.59
CA ILE A 32 -17.54 27.65 -4.94
C ILE A 32 -17.92 26.16 -4.81
N GLY A 33 -17.10 25.24 -5.30
CA GLY A 33 -17.35 23.80 -5.19
C GLY A 33 -17.42 23.34 -3.72
N LYS A 34 -16.53 23.88 -2.86
CA LYS A 34 -16.54 23.61 -1.42
C LYS A 34 -17.81 24.07 -0.74
N GLN A 35 -18.33 25.25 -1.08
CA GLN A 35 -19.60 25.75 -0.54
C GLN A 35 -20.76 24.80 -0.85
N GLY A 36 -20.76 24.20 -2.05
CA GLY A 36 -21.76 23.19 -2.42
C GLY A 36 -21.56 21.82 -1.75
N ALA A 37 -20.32 21.48 -1.37
CA ALA A 37 -19.99 20.17 -0.81
C ALA A 37 -20.19 20.09 0.72
N ASP A 38 -19.68 21.08 1.47
CA ASP A 38 -19.68 21.05 2.95
C ASP A 38 -19.88 22.44 3.59
N LEU A 39 -20.20 23.44 2.80
CA LEU A 39 -20.33 24.85 3.15
C LEU A 39 -19.03 25.45 3.68
N CYS A 40 -18.49 24.95 4.79
CA CYS A 40 -17.19 25.35 5.36
C CYS A 40 -16.59 24.26 6.24
N SER A 41 -15.27 24.26 6.38
CA SER A 41 -14.59 23.46 7.39
C SER A 41 -14.82 24.06 8.79
N SER A 42 -14.81 23.21 9.82
CA SER A 42 -15.02 23.64 11.21
C SER A 42 -14.07 24.79 11.62
N ASN A 43 -14.64 25.93 12.05
CA ASN A 43 -13.86 27.05 12.56
C ASN A 43 -13.07 26.69 13.81
N LEU A 44 -13.66 25.88 14.72
CA LEU A 44 -12.97 25.41 15.91
C LEU A 44 -11.66 24.68 15.54
N THR A 45 -11.73 23.76 14.58
CA THR A 45 -10.56 23.00 14.12
C THR A 45 -9.50 23.92 13.49
N GLN A 46 -9.92 24.92 12.71
CA GLN A 46 -9.00 25.88 12.12
C GLN A 46 -8.29 26.72 13.20
N MET A 47 -9.03 27.19 14.23
CA MET A 47 -8.47 27.92 15.35
C MET A 47 -7.50 27.07 16.20
N MET A 48 -7.84 25.80 16.44
CA MET A 48 -6.94 24.86 17.13
C MET A 48 -5.63 24.69 16.39
N ILE A 49 -5.65 24.49 15.09
CA ILE A 49 -4.44 24.34 14.26
C ILE A 49 -3.66 25.66 14.26
N GLN A 50 -4.31 26.80 14.11
CA GLN A 50 -3.65 28.11 14.18
C GLN A 50 -2.93 28.30 15.53
N ALA A 51 -3.60 28.01 16.64
CA ALA A 51 -3.03 28.09 17.97
C ALA A 51 -1.82 27.14 18.13
N TYR A 52 -1.96 25.90 17.67
CA TYR A 52 -0.86 24.93 17.68
C TYR A 52 0.38 25.44 16.94
N PHE A 53 0.23 25.90 15.70
CA PHE A 53 1.38 26.39 14.91
C PHE A 53 2.00 27.70 15.44
N ARG A 54 1.23 28.49 16.23
CA ARG A 54 1.74 29.71 16.86
C ARG A 54 2.48 29.46 18.18
N HIS A 55 2.05 28.47 18.97
CA HIS A 55 2.47 28.32 20.35
C HIS A 55 3.24 27.03 20.65
N ALA A 56 3.13 26.00 19.80
CA ALA A 56 3.86 24.75 19.98
C ALA A 56 5.12 24.70 19.09
N ASP A 57 6.15 24.01 19.56
CA ASP A 57 7.31 23.68 18.76
C ASP A 57 6.99 22.48 17.83
N TRP A 58 6.18 22.77 16.81
CA TRP A 58 5.76 21.78 15.84
C TRP A 58 6.92 21.25 14.98
N GLN A 59 7.98 22.05 14.81
CA GLN A 59 9.15 21.65 14.04
C GLN A 59 9.93 20.54 14.76
N ALA A 60 10.15 20.69 16.06
CA ALA A 60 10.75 19.64 16.88
C ALA A 60 9.86 18.37 16.90
N TYR A 61 8.55 18.54 16.95
CA TYR A 61 7.61 17.41 16.86
C TYR A 61 7.75 16.66 15.53
N VAL A 62 7.74 17.35 14.40
CA VAL A 62 7.91 16.76 13.06
C VAL A 62 9.27 16.08 12.94
N LYS A 63 10.35 16.69 13.43
CA LYS A 63 11.69 16.10 13.44
C LYS A 63 11.72 14.77 14.22
N ARG A 64 11.05 14.71 15.36
CA ARG A 64 10.93 13.47 16.15
C ARG A 64 10.13 12.41 15.40
N LEU A 65 9.01 12.77 14.79
CA LEU A 65 8.22 11.84 13.96
C LEU A 65 9.02 11.28 12.79
N THR A 66 9.79 12.14 12.11
CA THR A 66 10.65 11.74 11.00
C THR A 66 11.69 10.70 11.43
N ALA A 67 12.29 10.87 12.62
CA ALA A 67 13.23 9.89 13.16
C ALA A 67 12.56 8.52 13.43
N ILE A 68 11.39 8.52 14.06
CA ILE A 68 10.62 7.30 14.34
C ILE A 68 10.22 6.60 13.03
N TYR A 69 9.73 7.35 12.05
CA TYR A 69 9.31 6.76 10.77
C TYR A 69 10.49 6.27 9.94
N LYS A 70 11.64 6.93 10.05
CA LYS A 70 12.88 6.46 9.42
C LYS A 70 13.28 5.09 9.96
N GLU A 71 13.34 4.92 11.28
CA GLU A 71 13.67 3.65 11.93
C GLU A 71 12.71 2.52 11.48
N ARG A 72 11.42 2.80 11.48
CA ARG A 72 10.39 1.82 11.06
C ARG A 72 10.46 1.48 9.57
N ARG A 73 10.73 2.49 8.72
CA ARG A 73 10.95 2.29 7.28
C ARG A 73 12.17 1.40 7.04
N ASP A 74 13.28 1.70 7.69
CA ASP A 74 14.53 0.96 7.53
C ASP A 74 14.32 -0.50 7.97
N ALA A 75 13.66 -0.75 9.10
CA ALA A 75 13.29 -2.09 9.54
C ALA A 75 12.39 -2.84 8.53
N MET A 76 11.47 -2.14 7.86
CA MET A 76 10.65 -2.75 6.81
C MET A 76 11.47 -3.08 5.57
N LEU A 77 12.34 -2.19 5.12
CA LEU A 77 13.18 -2.43 3.94
C LEU A 77 14.17 -3.56 4.17
N ASP A 78 14.79 -3.62 5.34
CA ASP A 78 15.70 -4.70 5.73
C ASP A 78 14.96 -6.05 5.77
N ALA A 79 13.76 -6.09 6.36
CA ALA A 79 12.95 -7.30 6.41
C ALA A 79 12.47 -7.74 5.01
N LEU A 80 12.11 -6.80 4.13
CA LEU A 80 11.77 -7.11 2.74
C LEU A 80 12.96 -7.72 2.00
N ALA A 81 14.16 -7.14 2.17
CA ALA A 81 15.38 -7.66 1.55
C ALA A 81 15.77 -9.06 2.07
N GLU A 82 15.48 -9.35 3.34
CA GLU A 82 15.81 -10.64 3.94
C GLU A 82 14.81 -11.76 3.61
N PHE A 83 13.52 -11.46 3.64
CA PHE A 83 12.49 -12.51 3.60
C PHE A 83 11.79 -12.66 2.26
N MET A 84 11.71 -11.62 1.42
CA MET A 84 10.90 -11.70 0.20
C MET A 84 11.54 -12.59 -0.88
N PRO A 85 10.72 -13.28 -1.69
CA PRO A 85 11.19 -13.93 -2.91
C PRO A 85 11.86 -12.95 -3.88
N ASN A 86 12.81 -13.41 -4.68
CA ASN A 86 13.56 -12.57 -5.63
C ASN A 86 12.67 -11.91 -6.71
N GLU A 87 11.50 -12.50 -6.98
CA GLU A 87 10.52 -12.01 -7.95
C GLU A 87 9.67 -10.86 -7.42
N VAL A 88 9.76 -10.56 -6.12
CA VAL A 88 9.03 -9.45 -5.49
C VAL A 88 9.92 -8.22 -5.49
N HIS A 89 9.39 -7.12 -5.98
CA HIS A 89 10.08 -5.83 -6.03
C HIS A 89 9.36 -4.80 -5.17
N TRP A 90 10.07 -3.81 -4.66
CA TRP A 90 9.48 -2.73 -3.85
C TRP A 90 10.20 -1.41 -4.04
N THR A 91 9.50 -0.34 -3.70
CA THR A 91 10.06 1.02 -3.69
C THR A 91 10.94 1.24 -2.46
N HIS A 92 11.94 2.11 -2.60
CA HIS A 92 12.80 2.58 -1.50
C HIS A 92 12.47 4.06 -1.21
N PRO A 93 11.38 4.34 -0.45
CA PRO A 93 10.95 5.71 -0.24
C PRO A 93 11.92 6.49 0.68
N GLU A 94 12.26 7.71 0.31
CA GLU A 94 13.04 8.64 1.17
C GLU A 94 12.16 9.31 2.22
N GLY A 95 10.84 9.24 2.09
CA GLY A 95 9.87 9.83 2.99
C GLY A 95 8.49 9.18 2.87
N GLY A 96 7.49 9.78 3.49
CA GLY A 96 6.14 9.25 3.52
C GLY A 96 5.94 8.17 4.58
N LEU A 97 4.97 7.28 4.38
CA LEU A 97 4.51 6.30 5.37
C LEU A 97 4.36 4.88 4.80
N PHE A 98 4.68 4.70 3.52
CA PHE A 98 4.34 3.49 2.78
C PHE A 98 5.48 3.01 1.90
N VAL A 99 5.60 1.69 1.78
CA VAL A 99 6.34 1.01 0.72
C VAL A 99 5.33 0.43 -0.27
N TRP A 100 5.61 0.57 -1.56
CA TRP A 100 4.84 -0.04 -2.63
C TRP A 100 5.55 -1.29 -3.10
N ALA A 101 4.89 -2.44 -2.98
CA ALA A 101 5.43 -3.72 -3.39
C ALA A 101 4.73 -4.24 -4.65
N THR A 102 5.51 -4.86 -5.53
CA THR A 102 5.08 -5.48 -6.79
C THR A 102 5.38 -6.96 -6.76
N LEU A 103 4.35 -7.76 -6.84
CA LEU A 103 4.39 -9.22 -6.92
C LEU A 103 4.52 -9.67 -8.38
N PRO A 104 4.86 -10.94 -8.65
CA PRO A 104 4.73 -11.53 -9.97
C PRO A 104 3.34 -11.28 -10.56
N SER A 105 3.26 -11.06 -11.87
CA SER A 105 2.01 -10.65 -12.56
C SER A 105 0.85 -11.62 -12.40
N TYR A 106 1.14 -12.89 -12.10
CA TYR A 106 0.15 -13.94 -11.88
C TYR A 106 -0.37 -14.01 -10.43
N VAL A 107 0.19 -13.22 -9.50
CA VAL A 107 -0.25 -13.15 -8.11
C VAL A 107 -1.20 -11.99 -7.92
N ASP A 108 -2.41 -12.28 -7.49
CA ASP A 108 -3.45 -11.27 -7.19
C ASP A 108 -3.43 -10.96 -5.70
N ALA A 109 -3.02 -9.73 -5.34
CA ALA A 109 -2.93 -9.26 -3.97
C ALA A 109 -4.31 -9.14 -3.29
N THR A 110 -5.38 -8.87 -4.05
CA THR A 110 -6.75 -8.80 -3.51
C THR A 110 -7.21 -10.19 -3.07
N SER A 111 -7.00 -11.19 -3.92
CA SER A 111 -7.39 -12.59 -3.62
C SER A 111 -6.56 -13.22 -2.49
N MET A 112 -5.33 -12.73 -2.26
CA MET A 112 -4.43 -13.22 -1.22
C MET A 112 -4.70 -12.58 0.16
N LEU A 113 -5.37 -11.42 0.21
CA LEU A 113 -5.59 -10.65 1.44
C LEU A 113 -6.30 -11.44 2.56
N PRO A 114 -7.36 -12.24 2.31
CA PRO A 114 -7.99 -13.05 3.37
C PRO A 114 -7.02 -14.01 4.05
N ARG A 115 -6.10 -14.61 3.29
CA ARG A 115 -5.07 -15.50 3.83
C ARG A 115 -4.06 -14.74 4.69
N ALA A 116 -3.65 -13.54 4.29
CA ALA A 116 -2.79 -12.67 5.09
C ALA A 116 -3.49 -12.25 6.40
N ILE A 117 -4.77 -11.87 6.35
CA ILE A 117 -5.56 -11.51 7.54
C ILE A 117 -5.66 -12.68 8.52
N SER A 118 -5.83 -13.91 8.05
CA SER A 118 -5.86 -15.09 8.92
C SER A 118 -4.53 -15.33 9.68
N ARG A 119 -3.44 -14.69 9.22
CA ARG A 119 -2.13 -14.66 9.89
C ARG A 119 -1.83 -13.33 10.60
N ASN A 120 -2.86 -12.52 10.86
CA ASN A 120 -2.77 -11.19 11.49
C ASN A 120 -1.91 -10.17 10.70
N ILE A 121 -1.89 -10.29 9.37
CA ILE A 121 -1.23 -9.34 8.47
C ILE A 121 -2.28 -8.65 7.62
N ALA A 122 -2.19 -7.30 7.56
CA ALA A 122 -3.02 -6.51 6.68
C ALA A 122 -2.15 -5.60 5.78
N TYR A 123 -2.53 -5.51 4.52
CA TYR A 123 -1.99 -4.57 3.55
C TYR A 123 -3.13 -3.99 2.71
N VAL A 124 -2.86 -2.99 1.92
CA VAL A 124 -3.86 -2.46 0.99
C VAL A 124 -3.53 -2.96 -0.42
N PRO A 125 -4.42 -3.75 -1.06
CA PRO A 125 -4.25 -4.17 -2.44
C PRO A 125 -4.12 -3.00 -3.40
N GLY A 126 -3.28 -3.16 -4.42
CA GLY A 126 -2.93 -2.08 -5.35
C GLY A 126 -4.04 -1.69 -6.32
N GLU A 127 -4.95 -2.61 -6.64
CA GLU A 127 -6.02 -2.40 -7.62
C GLU A 127 -6.82 -1.11 -7.38
N GLY A 128 -7.12 -0.77 -6.12
CA GLY A 128 -7.87 0.43 -5.75
C GLY A 128 -7.15 1.76 -6.04
N PHE A 129 -5.89 1.74 -6.44
CA PHE A 129 -5.11 2.93 -6.81
C PHE A 129 -5.05 3.17 -8.32
N TYR A 130 -5.62 2.30 -9.13
CA TYR A 130 -5.63 2.37 -10.59
C TYR A 130 -7.05 2.58 -11.12
N ALA A 131 -7.25 3.63 -11.89
CA ALA A 131 -8.56 3.96 -12.48
C ALA A 131 -9.03 2.95 -13.55
N ASN A 132 -8.12 2.15 -14.09
CA ASN A 132 -8.38 1.19 -15.17
C ASN A 132 -8.42 -0.27 -14.70
N GLY A 133 -8.49 -0.54 -13.39
CA GLY A 133 -8.50 -1.89 -12.83
C GLY A 133 -7.16 -2.64 -12.91
N ALA A 134 -6.07 -1.94 -13.25
CA ALA A 134 -4.72 -2.50 -13.16
C ALA A 134 -4.27 -2.67 -11.70
N GLY A 135 -3.03 -3.09 -11.48
CA GLY A 135 -2.42 -3.11 -10.14
C GLY A 135 -2.83 -4.28 -9.25
N LYS A 136 -3.42 -5.34 -9.81
CA LYS A 136 -3.81 -6.55 -9.05
C LYS A 136 -2.62 -7.23 -8.35
N ASN A 137 -1.44 -7.16 -8.95
CA ASN A 137 -0.20 -7.71 -8.39
C ASN A 137 0.58 -6.70 -7.54
N HIS A 138 -0.05 -5.62 -7.11
CA HIS A 138 0.58 -4.63 -6.25
C HIS A 138 -0.03 -4.60 -4.86
N MET A 139 0.75 -4.14 -3.87
CA MET A 139 0.26 -3.87 -2.53
C MET A 139 0.99 -2.69 -1.90
N ARG A 140 0.27 -1.97 -1.03
CA ARG A 140 0.81 -0.89 -0.22
C ARG A 140 1.03 -1.37 1.20
N LEU A 141 2.26 -1.32 1.68
CA LEU A 141 2.68 -1.67 3.03
C LEU A 141 2.86 -0.39 3.86
N ASN A 142 2.36 -0.39 5.09
CA ASN A 142 2.43 0.76 5.99
C ASN A 142 3.44 0.49 7.10
N PHE A 143 4.44 1.36 7.26
CA PHE A 143 5.43 1.28 8.34
C PHE A 143 5.21 2.30 9.48
N SER A 144 4.15 3.11 9.41
CA SER A 144 4.00 4.23 10.36
C SER A 144 3.41 3.87 11.72
N PHE A 145 2.80 2.70 11.88
CA PHE A 145 1.99 2.40 13.06
C PHE A 145 2.69 1.48 14.08
N VAL A 146 3.25 0.36 13.63
CA VAL A 146 3.78 -0.68 14.54
C VAL A 146 5.28 -0.53 14.77
N GLU A 147 5.77 -1.14 15.86
CA GLU A 147 7.18 -1.14 16.22
C GLU A 147 8.05 -1.97 15.25
N PRO A 148 9.35 -1.66 15.11
CA PRO A 148 10.26 -2.32 14.16
C PRO A 148 10.23 -3.85 14.22
N GLN A 149 10.22 -4.44 15.41
CA GLN A 149 10.18 -5.89 15.58
C GLN A 149 8.89 -6.53 15.04
N LYS A 150 7.75 -5.84 15.22
CA LYS A 150 6.46 -6.30 14.69
C LYS A 150 6.40 -6.13 13.18
N ILE A 151 7.02 -5.07 12.63
CA ILE A 151 7.18 -4.89 11.18
C ILE A 151 7.97 -6.08 10.61
N ARG A 152 9.13 -6.40 11.18
CA ARG A 152 9.95 -7.52 10.73
C ARG A 152 9.17 -8.84 10.73
N ARG A 153 8.50 -9.15 11.84
CA ARG A 153 7.68 -10.37 11.95
C ARG A 153 6.53 -10.38 10.94
N GLY A 154 5.88 -9.24 10.73
CA GLY A 154 4.79 -9.11 9.73
C GLY A 154 5.27 -9.36 8.31
N ILE A 155 6.45 -8.86 7.94
CA ILE A 155 7.05 -9.08 6.62
C ILE A 155 7.48 -10.54 6.44
N GLU A 156 8.05 -11.17 7.45
CA GLU A 156 8.39 -12.60 7.45
C GLU A 156 7.15 -13.45 7.15
N LEU A 157 6.06 -13.27 7.92
CA LEU A 157 4.79 -13.98 7.71
C LEU A 157 4.15 -13.66 6.33
N LEU A 158 4.26 -12.42 5.86
CA LEU A 158 3.78 -12.03 4.54
C LEU A 158 4.55 -12.77 3.44
N SER A 159 5.85 -12.93 3.60
CA SER A 159 6.68 -13.67 2.64
C SER A 159 6.26 -15.14 2.53
N GLU A 160 5.89 -15.77 3.65
CA GLU A 160 5.36 -17.14 3.65
C GLU A 160 4.05 -17.23 2.85
N VAL A 161 3.11 -16.29 3.07
CA VAL A 161 1.83 -16.23 2.32
C VAL A 161 2.07 -16.05 0.82
N ILE A 162 3.04 -15.21 0.45
CA ILE A 162 3.40 -14.99 -0.95
C ILE A 162 3.99 -16.28 -1.55
N ARG A 163 4.93 -16.95 -0.86
CA ARG A 163 5.52 -18.22 -1.32
C ARG A 163 4.47 -19.29 -1.50
N GLU A 164 3.58 -19.51 -0.54
CA GLU A 164 2.45 -20.43 -0.65
C GLU A 164 1.62 -20.16 -1.92
N ARG A 165 1.37 -18.88 -2.24
CA ARG A 165 0.61 -18.52 -3.43
C ARG A 165 1.37 -18.79 -4.73
N MET A 166 2.68 -18.56 -4.74
CA MET A 166 3.54 -18.84 -5.89
C MET A 166 3.66 -20.35 -6.14
N GLU A 167 3.82 -21.16 -5.10
CA GLU A 167 3.90 -22.63 -5.18
C GLU A 167 2.60 -23.23 -5.72
N LEU A 168 1.45 -22.84 -5.20
CA LEU A 168 0.14 -23.29 -5.71
C LEU A 168 0.01 -23.09 -7.22
N ARG A 169 0.51 -21.97 -7.76
CA ARG A 169 0.50 -21.72 -9.20
C ARG A 169 1.40 -22.70 -9.96
N SER A 170 2.63 -22.92 -9.46
CA SER A 170 3.58 -23.83 -10.09
C SER A 170 3.06 -25.27 -10.15
N ASP A 171 2.34 -25.73 -9.13
CA ASP A 171 1.76 -27.05 -9.05
C ASP A 171 0.58 -27.22 -10.03
N LEU A 172 -0.26 -26.22 -10.16
CA LEU A 172 -1.34 -26.20 -11.16
C LEU A 172 -0.79 -26.27 -12.59
N GLU A 173 0.28 -25.55 -12.88
CA GLU A 173 0.95 -25.59 -14.20
C GLU A 173 1.64 -26.93 -14.49
N ARG A 174 2.21 -27.57 -13.49
CA ARG A 174 2.75 -28.93 -13.60
C ARG A 174 1.64 -29.97 -13.85
N GLY A 175 0.56 -29.89 -13.09
CA GLY A 175 -0.60 -30.77 -13.23
C GLY A 175 -1.25 -30.68 -14.62
N SER A 176 -1.37 -29.48 -15.17
CA SER A 176 -1.93 -29.25 -16.51
C SER A 176 -1.03 -29.82 -17.63
N ARG A 177 0.28 -29.79 -17.48
CA ARG A 177 1.25 -30.39 -18.45
C ARG A 177 1.18 -31.91 -18.46
N ILE A 178 1.00 -32.55 -17.31
CA ILE A 178 0.85 -34.01 -17.21
C ILE A 178 -0.45 -34.48 -17.85
N GLY A 179 -1.56 -33.76 -17.63
CA GLY A 179 -2.84 -34.05 -18.24
C GLY A 179 -2.86 -33.95 -19.77
N SER A 180 -2.15 -32.97 -20.34
CA SER A 180 -2.03 -32.77 -21.79
C SER A 180 -1.20 -33.86 -22.48
N GLN A 181 -0.19 -34.42 -21.80
CA GLN A 181 0.63 -35.52 -22.33
C GLN A 181 -0.10 -36.87 -22.34
N HIS A 182 -1.06 -37.09 -21.43
CA HIS A 182 -1.89 -38.31 -21.44
C HIS A 182 -2.97 -38.27 -22.53
N SER A 183 -3.53 -37.10 -22.80
CA SER A 183 -4.53 -36.92 -23.86
C SER A 183 -3.96 -37.13 -25.27
N SER A 184 -2.70 -36.75 -25.51
CA SER A 184 -2.06 -36.94 -26.80
C SER A 184 -1.60 -38.37 -27.06
N ARG A 185 -1.39 -39.21 -26.02
CA ARG A 185 -1.04 -40.65 -26.18
C ARG A 185 -2.26 -41.52 -26.45
N SER A 186 -3.45 -41.13 -26.07
CA SER A 186 -4.67 -41.88 -26.35
C SER A 186 -5.25 -41.64 -27.76
N ALA A 187 -4.77 -40.62 -28.48
CA ALA A 187 -5.23 -40.28 -29.84
C ALA A 187 -4.40 -40.97 -30.96
N VAL A 188 -3.37 -41.73 -30.62
CA VAL A 188 -2.50 -42.45 -31.60
C VAL A 188 -2.62 -43.97 -31.39
N GLY A 189 -3.83 -44.50 -31.45
CA GLY A 189 -4.03 -45.92 -31.30
C GLY A 189 -5.36 -46.39 -31.90
N ASN A 190 -5.52 -46.34 -33.21
CA ASN A 190 -6.21 -47.37 -33.98
C ASN A 190 -6.00 -47.21 -35.47
N PRO A 191 -5.05 -47.88 -36.08
CA PRO A 191 -5.11 -48.27 -37.48
C PRO A 191 -5.64 -49.73 -37.52
N GLU A 192 -6.65 -49.97 -38.31
CA GLU A 192 -7.24 -51.23 -38.71
C GLU A 192 -8.64 -51.55 -38.11
N ARG A 193 -9.68 -51.21 -38.92
CA ARG A 193 -10.49 -52.21 -39.64
C ARG A 193 -11.44 -51.51 -40.63
#